data_a0c45a60f040a954663f27dd371b051b
#
_entry.id   a0c45a60f040a954663f27dd371b051b
#
_cell.length_a   1.000
_cell.length_b   1.000
_cell.length_c   1.000
_cell.angle_alpha   90.00
_cell.angle_beta   90.00
_cell.angle_gamma   90.00
#
_symmetry.space_group_name_H-M   'P 1'
#
loop_
_entity.id
_entity.type
_entity.pdbx_description
1 polymer ?
#
loop_
_entity_poly.entity_id
_entity_poly.type
_entity_poly.pdbx_seq_one_letter_code
_entity_poly.pdbx_strand_id
1 'polypeptide(L)'
;MRLNHLNLTVTDVEAAAAFLAEWFGMTHQGGNAGMTLLTDRPGFDGMILTLMKARPAHWSGYPETFHVGFFIERREDVDDLARRMREAGIKSAVPEDTGHSYGFYVQAPGGFTVEVGA
;
A
#
# COMPACT_ATOMS: atom_id res chain seq x y z
N MET A 1 6.36 -20.25 13.15
CA MET A 1 5.37 -19.14 13.20
C MET A 1 5.82 -18.08 12.23
N ARG A 2 4.92 -17.53 11.41
CA ARG A 2 5.19 -16.39 10.53
C ARG A 2 3.97 -15.47 10.48
N LEU A 3 4.20 -14.19 10.26
CA LEU A 3 3.14 -13.24 9.94
C LEU A 3 2.68 -13.53 8.51
N ASN A 4 1.39 -13.78 8.30
CA ASN A 4 0.88 -14.13 6.97
C ASN A 4 -0.23 -13.23 6.45
N HIS A 5 -0.87 -12.44 7.29
CA HIS A 5 -1.89 -11.50 6.85
C HIS A 5 -1.99 -10.29 7.77
N LEU A 6 -2.52 -9.22 7.19
CA LEU A 6 -2.84 -7.96 7.86
C LEU A 6 -4.18 -7.45 7.35
N ASN A 7 -5.07 -7.04 8.24
CA ASN A 7 -6.31 -6.36 7.88
C ASN A 7 -6.11 -4.85 7.90
N LEU A 8 -6.46 -4.19 6.81
CA LEU A 8 -6.56 -2.75 6.71
C LEU A 8 -8.03 -2.32 6.62
N THR A 9 -8.41 -1.38 7.44
CA THR A 9 -9.67 -0.66 7.29
C THR A 9 -9.47 0.47 6.29
N VAL A 10 -10.30 0.54 5.26
CA VAL A 10 -10.22 1.54 4.20
C VAL A 10 -11.59 2.13 3.90
N THR A 11 -11.63 3.38 3.45
CA THR A 11 -12.89 4.05 3.10
C THR A 11 -13.42 3.65 1.73
N ASP A 12 -12.55 3.19 0.82
CA ASP A 12 -12.88 2.74 -0.52
C ASP A 12 -12.05 1.49 -0.87
N VAL A 13 -12.67 0.31 -0.75
CA VAL A 13 -12.00 -0.98 -0.97
C VAL A 13 -11.55 -1.14 -2.42
N GLU A 14 -12.39 -0.78 -3.39
CA GLU A 14 -12.07 -0.95 -4.82
C GLU A 14 -10.94 -0.05 -5.25
N ALA A 15 -10.96 1.22 -4.86
CA ALA A 15 -9.90 2.17 -5.19
C ALA A 15 -8.57 1.79 -4.52
N ALA A 16 -8.59 1.36 -3.27
CA ALA A 16 -7.39 0.89 -2.56
C ALA A 16 -6.80 -0.37 -3.21
N ALA A 17 -7.65 -1.34 -3.58
CA ALA A 17 -7.21 -2.56 -4.25
C ALA A 17 -6.59 -2.28 -5.63
N ALA A 18 -7.23 -1.43 -6.44
CA ALA A 18 -6.71 -1.02 -7.75
C ALA A 18 -5.36 -0.31 -7.63
N PHE A 19 -5.20 0.58 -6.67
CA PHE A 19 -3.95 1.29 -6.40
C PHE A 19 -2.80 0.33 -6.03
N LEU A 20 -3.06 -0.60 -5.13
CA LEU A 20 -2.07 -1.59 -4.69
C LEU A 20 -1.69 -2.57 -5.83
N ALA A 21 -2.65 -2.95 -6.66
CA ALA A 21 -2.38 -3.80 -7.83
C ALA A 21 -1.56 -3.07 -8.89
N GLU A 22 -1.93 -1.84 -9.24
CA GLU A 22 -1.28 -1.05 -10.30
C GLU A 22 0.15 -0.66 -9.95
N TRP A 23 0.37 -0.16 -8.73
CA TRP A 23 1.63 0.46 -8.34
C TRP A 23 2.58 -0.48 -7.60
N PHE A 24 2.05 -1.48 -6.91
CA PHE A 24 2.84 -2.39 -6.06
C PHE A 24 2.75 -3.85 -6.48
N GLY A 25 2.10 -4.12 -7.62
CA GLY A 25 2.06 -5.47 -8.19
C GLY A 25 1.30 -6.49 -7.33
N MET A 26 0.46 -6.04 -6.41
CA MET A 26 -0.34 -6.96 -5.61
C MET A 26 -1.41 -7.63 -6.47
N THR A 27 -1.61 -8.92 -6.23
CA THR A 27 -2.57 -9.74 -6.98
C THR A 27 -3.87 -9.88 -6.18
N HIS A 28 -4.99 -9.59 -6.84
CA HIS A 28 -6.32 -9.77 -6.29
C HIS A 28 -6.65 -11.27 -6.14
N GLN A 29 -7.07 -11.69 -4.95
CA GLN A 29 -7.38 -13.09 -4.63
C GLN A 29 -8.87 -13.36 -4.46
N GLY A 30 -9.70 -12.33 -4.48
CA GLY A 30 -11.15 -12.44 -4.33
C GLY A 30 -11.72 -11.40 -3.38
N GLY A 31 -13.03 -11.37 -3.29
CA GLY A 31 -13.76 -10.46 -2.44
C GLY A 31 -14.79 -9.63 -3.20
N ASN A 32 -15.21 -8.53 -2.58
CA ASN A 32 -16.24 -7.62 -3.08
C ASN A 32 -15.96 -6.20 -2.59
N ALA A 33 -16.89 -5.26 -2.82
CA ALA A 33 -16.74 -3.87 -2.41
C ALA A 33 -16.67 -3.64 -0.87
N GLY A 34 -17.07 -4.63 -0.07
CA GLY A 34 -16.97 -4.58 1.39
C GLY A 34 -15.69 -5.16 1.96
N MET A 35 -15.09 -6.12 1.25
CA MET A 35 -13.87 -6.80 1.67
C MET A 35 -13.17 -7.42 0.46
N THR A 36 -11.88 -7.22 0.36
CA THR A 36 -11.04 -7.78 -0.72
C THR A 36 -9.71 -8.28 -0.16
N LEU A 37 -9.22 -9.38 -0.72
CA LEU A 37 -7.92 -9.96 -0.39
C LEU A 37 -6.95 -9.73 -1.54
N LEU A 38 -5.77 -9.23 -1.18
CA LEU A 38 -4.63 -9.06 -2.09
C LEU A 38 -3.44 -9.84 -1.55
N THR A 39 -2.55 -10.28 -2.44
CA THR A 39 -1.29 -10.91 -2.06
C THR A 39 -0.12 -10.33 -2.84
N ASP A 40 1.05 -10.30 -2.23
CA ASP A 40 2.32 -9.90 -2.86
C ASP A 40 2.93 -11.01 -3.74
N ARG A 41 2.44 -12.25 -3.61
CA ARG A 41 2.93 -13.39 -4.39
C ARG A 41 1.78 -14.31 -4.78
N PRO A 42 1.81 -14.91 -5.99
CA PRO A 42 0.85 -15.93 -6.38
C PRO A 42 0.89 -17.12 -5.41
N GLY A 43 -0.29 -17.60 -5.03
CA GLY A 43 -0.43 -18.69 -4.05
C GLY A 43 -0.48 -18.17 -2.60
N PHE A 44 -0.50 -19.10 -1.63
CA PHE A 44 -0.63 -18.75 -0.21
C PHE A 44 0.71 -18.56 0.52
N ASP A 45 1.82 -18.46 -0.22
CA ASP A 45 3.16 -18.29 0.36
C ASP A 45 3.55 -16.83 0.62
N GLY A 46 2.78 -15.88 0.12
CA GLY A 46 2.98 -14.46 0.29
C GLY A 46 2.23 -13.88 1.50
N MET A 47 2.44 -12.59 1.71
CA MET A 47 1.67 -11.79 2.66
C MET A 47 0.30 -11.49 2.06
N ILE A 48 -0.75 -11.64 2.87
CA ILE A 48 -2.11 -11.28 2.46
C ILE A 48 -2.48 -9.96 3.11
N LEU A 49 -2.91 -9.00 2.30
CA LEU A 49 -3.61 -7.82 2.76
C LEU A 49 -5.11 -8.03 2.56
N THR A 50 -5.87 -7.97 3.66
CA THR A 50 -7.32 -7.92 3.61
C THR A 50 -7.74 -6.47 3.76
N LEU A 51 -8.41 -5.94 2.74
CA LEU A 51 -8.99 -4.60 2.78
C LEU A 51 -10.44 -4.71 3.21
N MET A 52 -10.79 -4.06 4.31
CA MET A 52 -12.15 -4.06 4.86
C MET A 52 -12.71 -2.65 4.85
N LYS A 53 -13.97 -2.52 4.39
CA LYS A 53 -14.62 -1.23 4.34
C LYS A 53 -14.85 -0.66 5.75
N ALA A 54 -14.44 0.58 5.93
CA ALA A 54 -14.66 1.33 7.15
C ALA A 54 -16.18 1.46 7.46
N ARG A 55 -16.52 1.36 8.73
CA ARG A 55 -17.84 1.71 9.27
C ARG A 55 -17.78 3.15 9.76
N PRO A 56 -18.43 4.14 9.13
CA PRO A 56 -18.24 5.56 9.45
C PRO A 56 -18.44 5.91 10.92
N ALA A 57 -19.37 5.23 11.61
CA ALA A 57 -19.64 5.46 13.04
C ALA A 57 -18.48 5.02 13.98
N HIS A 58 -17.54 4.21 13.49
CA HIS A 58 -16.46 3.61 14.28
C HIS A 58 -15.07 3.84 13.70
N TRP A 59 -14.95 4.70 12.69
CA TRP A 59 -13.70 4.92 11.98
C TRP A 59 -13.35 6.42 11.93
N SER A 60 -12.21 6.76 12.49
CA SER A 60 -11.68 8.14 12.52
C SER A 60 -10.36 8.30 11.77
N GLY A 61 -9.91 7.27 11.06
CA GLY A 61 -8.63 7.25 10.35
C GLY A 61 -7.51 6.59 11.14
N TYR A 62 -6.35 6.44 10.48
CA TYR A 62 -5.13 5.91 11.09
C TYR A 62 -4.36 7.01 11.84
N PRO A 63 -3.58 6.63 12.87
CA PRO A 63 -2.58 7.53 13.44
C PRO A 63 -1.59 8.02 12.37
N GLU A 64 -1.03 9.20 12.58
CA GLU A 64 -0.10 9.84 11.64
C GLU A 64 1.10 8.95 11.26
N THR A 65 1.58 8.15 12.20
CA THR A 65 2.75 7.28 12.00
C THR A 65 2.42 5.94 11.34
N PHE A 66 1.13 5.61 11.17
CA PHE A 66 0.75 4.33 10.56
C PHE A 66 1.05 4.31 9.06
N HIS A 67 1.74 3.29 8.60
CA HIS A 67 1.97 3.04 7.17
C HIS A 67 2.15 1.55 6.89
N VAL A 68 2.00 1.20 5.61
CA VAL A 68 2.35 -0.11 5.06
C VAL A 68 3.59 0.07 4.19
N GLY A 69 4.64 -0.70 4.45
CA GLY A 69 5.92 -0.57 3.74
C GLY A 69 6.08 -1.60 2.62
N PHE A 70 6.56 -1.13 1.47
CA PHE A 70 7.05 -1.97 0.37
C PHE A 70 8.55 -1.75 0.18
N PHE A 71 9.29 -2.85 0.07
CA PHE A 71 10.72 -2.81 -0.16
C PHE A 71 11.06 -3.08 -1.63
N ILE A 72 11.94 -2.27 -2.19
CA ILE A 72 12.49 -2.39 -3.53
C ILE A 72 14.01 -2.54 -3.38
N GLU A 73 14.63 -3.44 -4.14
CA GLU A 73 16.06 -3.76 -3.95
C GLU A 73 17.01 -2.62 -4.32
N ARG A 74 16.61 -1.75 -5.28
CA ARG A 74 17.50 -0.72 -5.83
C ARG A 74 16.90 0.67 -5.69
N ARG A 75 17.73 1.63 -5.29
CA ARG A 75 17.34 3.04 -5.16
C ARG A 75 16.82 3.64 -6.48
N GLU A 76 17.41 3.25 -7.60
CA GLU A 76 16.98 3.72 -8.93
C GLU A 76 15.52 3.32 -9.25
N ASP A 77 15.11 2.15 -8.80
CA ASP A 77 13.72 1.68 -8.98
C ASP A 77 12.74 2.44 -8.07
N VAL A 78 13.18 2.87 -6.88
CA VAL A 78 12.42 3.78 -6.00
C VAL A 78 12.22 5.13 -6.69
N ASP A 79 13.29 5.70 -7.26
CA ASP A 79 13.22 6.98 -7.99
C ASP A 79 12.29 6.89 -9.20
N ASP A 80 12.38 5.80 -9.98
CA ASP A 80 11.53 5.57 -11.15
C ASP A 80 10.06 5.44 -10.76
N LEU A 81 9.75 4.69 -9.70
CA LEU A 81 8.38 4.56 -9.19
C LEU A 81 7.82 5.92 -8.75
N ALA A 82 8.58 6.68 -7.97
CA ALA A 82 8.18 8.00 -7.53
C ALA A 82 7.93 8.96 -8.70
N ARG A 83 8.80 8.92 -9.73
CA ARG A 83 8.66 9.71 -10.96
C ARG A 83 7.36 9.34 -11.69
N ARG A 84 7.13 8.05 -11.93
CA ARG A 84 5.92 7.56 -12.63
C ARG A 84 4.64 7.92 -11.88
N MET A 85 4.63 7.83 -10.56
CA MET A 85 3.50 8.25 -9.74
C MET A 85 3.19 9.74 -9.90
N ARG A 86 4.22 10.61 -9.86
CA ARG A 86 4.05 12.04 -10.07
C ARG A 86 3.54 12.37 -11.48
N GLU A 87 4.07 11.70 -12.51
CA GLU A 87 3.59 11.85 -13.91
C GLU A 87 2.13 11.43 -14.07
N ALA A 88 1.67 10.45 -13.28
CA ALA A 88 0.26 10.03 -13.23
C ALA A 88 -0.63 10.95 -12.37
N GLY A 89 -0.08 12.03 -11.81
CA GLY A 89 -0.82 12.99 -10.98
C GLY A 89 -0.97 12.56 -9.51
N ILE A 90 -0.27 11.52 -9.08
CA ILE A 90 -0.26 11.10 -7.68
C ILE A 90 0.75 11.97 -6.92
N LYS A 91 0.29 12.63 -5.85
CA LYS A 91 1.17 13.40 -4.97
C LYS A 91 2.00 12.43 -4.13
N SER A 92 3.26 12.28 -4.45
CA SER A 92 4.23 11.54 -3.62
C SER A 92 5.34 12.46 -3.17
N ALA A 93 5.95 12.16 -2.03
CA ALA A 93 7.17 12.83 -1.62
C ALA A 93 8.30 12.50 -2.61
N VAL A 94 9.29 13.38 -2.71
CA VAL A 94 10.54 13.07 -3.40
C VAL A 94 11.31 12.06 -2.55
N PRO A 95 11.88 10.99 -3.16
CA PRO A 95 12.70 10.06 -2.40
C PRO A 95 13.87 10.75 -1.70
N GLU A 96 14.13 10.37 -0.46
CA GLU A 96 15.21 10.90 0.37
C GLU A 96 15.85 9.80 1.21
N ASP A 97 17.09 10.02 1.61
CA ASP A 97 17.80 9.14 2.54
C ASP A 97 17.52 9.60 3.98
N THR A 98 16.83 8.78 4.74
CA THR A 98 16.50 9.08 6.14
C THR A 98 17.56 8.59 7.13
N GLY A 99 18.62 7.95 6.63
CA GLY A 99 19.63 7.28 7.45
C GLY A 99 19.26 5.84 7.87
N HIS A 100 18.00 5.47 7.70
CA HIS A 100 17.49 4.11 7.93
C HIS A 100 17.09 3.41 6.63
N SER A 101 16.57 4.18 5.68
CA SER A 101 16.17 3.72 4.36
C SER A 101 16.24 4.87 3.37
N TYR A 102 16.32 4.53 2.10
CA TYR A 102 16.09 5.47 1.00
C TYR A 102 14.70 5.27 0.45
N GLY A 103 13.85 6.29 0.47
CA GLY A 103 12.48 6.07 0.03
C GLY A 103 11.58 7.30 0.09
N PHE A 104 10.29 7.06 -0.07
CA PHE A 104 9.27 8.09 -0.03
C PHE A 104 7.95 7.55 0.54
N TYR A 105 7.07 8.47 0.91
CA TYR A 105 5.71 8.18 1.35
C TYR A 105 4.68 8.65 0.33
N VAL A 106 3.60 7.91 0.19
CA VAL A 106 2.47 8.25 -0.65
C VAL A 106 1.16 7.91 0.05
N GLN A 107 0.15 8.78 -0.11
CA GLN A 107 -1.20 8.50 0.39
C GLN A 107 -1.94 7.62 -0.59
N ALA A 108 -2.39 6.46 -0.12
CA ALA A 108 -3.20 5.55 -0.90
C ALA A 108 -4.68 5.97 -0.86
N PRO A 109 -5.45 5.73 -1.94
CA PRO A 109 -6.89 5.79 -1.87
C PRO A 109 -7.41 4.89 -0.74
N GLY A 110 -8.42 5.34 -0.02
CA GLY A 110 -8.96 4.58 1.12
C GLY A 110 -8.41 4.99 2.48
N GLY A 111 -7.45 5.94 2.54
CA GLY A 111 -7.07 6.63 3.76
C GLY A 111 -5.95 5.96 4.57
N PHE A 112 -4.93 5.43 3.92
CA PHE A 112 -3.71 4.94 4.57
C PHE A 112 -2.45 5.40 3.82
N THR A 113 -1.35 5.40 4.53
CA THR A 113 -0.04 5.77 3.98
C THR A 113 0.72 4.52 3.53
N VAL A 114 1.39 4.62 2.38
CA VAL A 114 2.34 3.62 1.90
C VAL A 114 3.74 4.22 1.96
N GLU A 115 4.68 3.48 2.54
CA GLU A 115 6.12 3.73 2.46
C GLU A 115 6.71 2.88 1.35
N VAL A 116 7.57 3.48 0.54
CA VAL A 116 8.41 2.75 -0.43
C VAL A 116 9.85 2.98 -0.04
N GLY A 117 10.60 1.90 0.16
CA GLY A 117 11.98 1.99 0.60
C GLY A 117 12.93 1.00 -0.08
N ALA A 118 14.22 1.35 -0.06
CA ALA A 118 15.32 0.50 -0.50
C ALA A 118 16.44 0.49 0.56
#